data_37ebaa433ce7f034fbba301df1c3bba6
#
_entry.id   37ebaa433ce7f034fbba301df1c3bba6
#
_cell.length_a   1.000
_cell.length_b   1.000
_cell.length_c   1.000
_cell.angle_alpha   90.00
_cell.angle_beta   90.00
_cell.angle_gamma   90.00
#
_symmetry.space_group_name_H-M   'P 1'
#
loop_
_entity.id
_entity.type
_entity.pdbx_description
1 polymer ?
#
loop_
_entity_poly.entity_id
_entity_poly.type
_entity_poly.pdbx_seq_one_letter_code
_entity_poly.pdbx_strand_id
1 'polypeptide(L)'
;DTGDASKDDARNEDNIGDNEILVVSFGTSFNNSRAADIKGIEDAIQAAYPDWSVRRAFTAQIIINHVQARDGEKIDNMEQALERAVANGVKNLVVQPTHLMHGAEYDEMMEMVDSYRDKFESVAIAEPLLGEVGSDATVINADKEADAKAITAEAVKTAGFDSLDAAAEDGTAFVFMGHGTSHTAKVSYTQMQSQMNALGYKNVFIGTVEGEPEETACEN
;
A
#
# COMPACT_ATOMS: atom_id res chain seq x y z
N ASP A 1 -10.72 18.42 -4.63
CA ASP A 1 -10.97 17.55 -3.52
C ASP A 1 -12.41 17.23 -3.38
N THR A 2 -12.70 15.99 -3.36
CA THR A 2 -14.06 15.51 -3.48
C THR A 2 -14.36 14.48 -2.41
N GLY A 3 -15.60 14.51 -1.94
CA GLY A 3 -16.09 13.54 -0.99
C GLY A 3 -16.29 14.09 0.41
N ASP A 4 -16.93 13.26 1.20
CA ASP A 4 -17.34 13.56 2.56
C ASP A 4 -16.29 13.03 3.54
N ALA A 5 -15.56 13.91 4.21
CA ALA A 5 -14.54 13.59 5.18
C ALA A 5 -15.07 12.75 6.35
N SER A 6 -16.37 12.89 6.68
CA SER A 6 -16.98 12.13 7.77
C SER A 6 -17.10 10.61 7.53
N LYS A 7 -16.81 10.16 6.31
CA LYS A 7 -16.78 8.73 5.97
C LYS A 7 -15.44 8.07 6.28
N ASP A 8 -14.44 8.85 6.57
CA ASP A 8 -13.12 8.38 6.96
C ASP A 8 -13.02 8.24 8.49
N ASP A 9 -11.96 7.59 8.94
CA ASP A 9 -11.61 7.41 10.34
C ASP A 9 -10.10 7.59 10.48
N ALA A 10 -9.67 8.53 11.29
CA ALA A 10 -8.25 8.80 11.49
C ALA A 10 -7.52 7.68 12.26
N ARG A 11 -8.25 6.75 12.86
CA ARG A 11 -7.74 5.58 13.58
C ARG A 11 -6.60 5.91 14.55
N ASN A 12 -6.80 6.94 15.37
CA ASN A 12 -5.82 7.42 16.34
C ASN A 12 -6.40 7.53 17.77
N GLU A 13 -7.37 6.67 18.12
CA GLU A 13 -7.92 6.61 19.45
C GLU A 13 -6.88 6.08 20.45
N ASP A 14 -7.10 6.45 21.71
CA ASP A 14 -6.31 6.01 22.84
C ASP A 14 -6.96 4.80 23.57
N ASN A 15 -6.24 4.22 24.52
CA ASN A 15 -6.70 3.10 25.35
C ASN A 15 -7.06 1.82 24.57
N ILE A 16 -6.19 1.44 23.66
CA ILE A 16 -6.42 0.37 22.68
C ILE A 16 -5.98 -1.03 23.11
N GLY A 17 -5.36 -1.17 24.26
CA GLY A 17 -4.85 -2.45 24.75
C GLY A 17 -3.39 -2.74 24.36
N ASP A 18 -2.98 -4.00 24.51
CA ASP A 18 -1.57 -4.40 24.41
C ASP A 18 -1.08 -4.64 22.97
N ASN A 19 -1.99 -4.85 22.02
CA ASN A 19 -1.67 -5.29 20.66
C ASN A 19 -2.15 -4.28 19.62
N GLU A 20 -1.24 -3.80 18.78
CA GLU A 20 -1.53 -2.82 17.73
C GLU A 20 -0.99 -3.28 16.38
N ILE A 21 -1.81 -3.10 15.34
CA ILE A 21 -1.36 -3.11 13.94
C ILE A 21 -1.40 -1.66 13.46
N LEU A 22 -0.21 -1.09 13.23
CA LEU A 22 -0.05 0.25 12.67
C LEU A 22 0.02 0.14 11.15
N VAL A 23 -1.03 0.57 10.46
CA VAL A 23 -1.07 0.63 9.00
C VAL A 23 -0.45 1.95 8.55
N VAL A 24 0.62 1.86 7.76
CA VAL A 24 1.41 3.00 7.31
C VAL A 24 1.20 3.21 5.81
N SER A 25 0.68 4.37 5.44
CA SER A 25 0.43 4.77 4.07
C SER A 25 1.12 6.09 3.74
N PHE A 26 1.47 6.32 2.47
CA PHE A 26 1.84 7.66 2.02
C PHE A 26 0.73 8.67 2.33
N GLY A 27 -0.51 8.26 2.10
CA GLY A 27 -1.69 9.06 2.35
C GLY A 27 -2.26 9.69 1.07
N THR A 28 -3.47 10.19 1.20
CA THR A 28 -4.13 10.98 0.15
C THR A 28 -5.00 12.07 0.76
N SER A 29 -5.05 13.22 0.10
CA SER A 29 -5.95 14.32 0.47
C SER A 29 -7.36 14.17 -0.10
N PHE A 30 -7.57 13.23 -1.02
CA PHE A 30 -8.89 12.95 -1.60
C PHE A 30 -9.75 12.13 -0.64
N ASN A 31 -10.84 12.72 -0.13
CA ASN A 31 -11.69 12.08 0.88
C ASN A 31 -12.30 10.76 0.39
N ASN A 32 -12.73 10.70 -0.88
CA ASN A 32 -13.29 9.48 -1.45
C ASN A 32 -12.25 8.34 -1.52
N SER A 33 -11.03 8.63 -1.99
CA SER A 33 -9.95 7.63 -2.04
C SER A 33 -9.52 7.21 -0.64
N ARG A 34 -9.43 8.16 0.30
CA ARG A 34 -9.06 7.83 1.68
C ARG A 34 -10.08 6.89 2.32
N ALA A 35 -11.38 7.17 2.14
CA ALA A 35 -12.45 6.35 2.68
C ALA A 35 -12.64 5.00 1.95
N ALA A 36 -12.43 4.95 0.63
CA ALA A 36 -12.63 3.73 -0.16
C ALA A 36 -11.40 2.83 -0.14
N ASP A 37 -10.22 3.41 -0.36
CA ASP A 37 -8.99 2.63 -0.60
C ASP A 37 -8.22 2.41 0.70
N ILE A 38 -7.75 3.47 1.36
CA ILE A 38 -6.92 3.33 2.57
C ILE A 38 -7.74 2.73 3.71
N LYS A 39 -8.89 3.32 4.02
CA LYS A 39 -9.79 2.76 5.05
C LYS A 39 -10.28 1.35 4.70
N GLY A 40 -10.49 1.05 3.42
CA GLY A 40 -10.86 -0.28 2.96
C GLY A 40 -9.81 -1.34 3.32
N ILE A 41 -8.53 -1.03 3.15
CA ILE A 41 -7.41 -1.90 3.57
C ILE A 41 -7.41 -2.06 5.10
N GLU A 42 -7.51 -0.96 5.84
CA GLU A 42 -7.53 -0.97 7.30
C GLU A 42 -8.71 -1.75 7.87
N ASP A 43 -9.90 -1.60 7.29
CA ASP A 43 -11.11 -2.33 7.68
C ASP A 43 -10.95 -3.84 7.41
N ALA A 44 -10.32 -4.23 6.29
CA ALA A 44 -10.03 -5.63 5.98
C ALA A 44 -9.05 -6.25 6.99
N ILE A 45 -8.01 -5.51 7.36
CA ILE A 45 -7.04 -5.93 8.39
C ILE A 45 -7.75 -6.06 9.73
N GLN A 46 -8.57 -5.08 10.14
CA GLN A 46 -9.32 -5.12 11.40
C GLN A 46 -10.28 -6.31 11.44
N ALA A 47 -10.92 -6.63 10.34
CA ALA A 47 -11.80 -7.80 10.25
C ALA A 47 -11.04 -9.14 10.36
N ALA A 48 -9.83 -9.20 9.82
CA ALA A 48 -8.97 -10.38 9.89
C ALA A 48 -8.34 -10.58 11.29
N TYR A 49 -8.10 -9.49 12.01
CA TYR A 49 -7.44 -9.48 13.33
C TYR A 49 -8.30 -8.72 14.35
N PRO A 50 -9.48 -9.24 14.74
CA PRO A 50 -10.43 -8.52 15.60
C PRO A 50 -9.93 -8.25 17.02
N ASP A 51 -8.94 -9.03 17.50
CA ASP A 51 -8.34 -8.87 18.82
C ASP A 51 -7.16 -7.88 18.85
N TRP A 52 -6.81 -7.29 17.70
CA TRP A 52 -5.79 -6.28 17.56
C TRP A 52 -6.42 -4.93 17.24
N SER A 53 -5.82 -3.86 17.75
CA SER A 53 -6.26 -2.51 17.41
C SER A 53 -5.55 -2.03 16.15
N VAL A 54 -6.30 -1.73 15.09
CA VAL A 54 -5.75 -1.20 13.84
C VAL A 54 -5.68 0.32 13.93
N ARG A 55 -4.49 0.88 13.72
CA ARG A 55 -4.19 2.31 13.75
C ARG A 55 -3.60 2.76 12.42
N ARG A 56 -3.65 4.05 12.17
CA ARG A 56 -3.17 4.69 10.94
C ARG A 56 -1.99 5.60 11.22
N ALA A 57 -1.02 5.61 10.29
CA ALA A 57 -0.07 6.70 10.13
C ALA A 57 0.09 7.05 8.64
N PHE A 58 0.30 8.34 8.35
CA PHE A 58 0.70 8.79 7.03
C PHE A 58 2.16 9.25 7.05
N THR A 59 2.87 9.01 5.94
CA THR A 59 4.26 9.47 5.78
C THR A 59 4.33 10.87 5.17
N ALA A 60 3.37 11.25 4.33
CA ALA A 60 3.35 12.54 3.64
C ALA A 60 2.80 13.67 4.52
N GLN A 61 3.69 14.42 5.19
CA GLN A 61 3.30 15.54 6.07
C GLN A 61 2.47 16.62 5.34
N ILE A 62 2.74 16.85 4.06
CA ILE A 62 1.97 17.82 3.26
C ILE A 62 0.49 17.41 3.13
N ILE A 63 0.23 16.12 3.01
CA ILE A 63 -1.14 15.56 2.95
C ILE A 63 -1.82 15.72 4.30
N ILE A 64 -1.15 15.36 5.38
CA ILE A 64 -1.66 15.51 6.75
C ILE A 64 -2.07 16.98 7.01
N ASN A 65 -1.18 17.92 6.70
CA ASN A 65 -1.43 19.34 6.89
C ASN A 65 -2.60 19.84 6.05
N HIS A 66 -2.72 19.37 4.80
CA HIS A 66 -3.82 19.75 3.91
C HIS A 66 -5.17 19.24 4.42
N VAL A 67 -5.24 17.97 4.82
CA VAL A 67 -6.47 17.36 5.37
C VAL A 67 -6.88 18.07 6.66
N GLN A 68 -5.94 18.32 7.56
CA GLN A 68 -6.21 19.04 8.81
C GLN A 68 -6.72 20.47 8.57
N ALA A 69 -6.11 21.21 7.63
CA ALA A 69 -6.49 22.59 7.33
C ALA A 69 -7.88 22.68 6.68
N ARG A 70 -8.22 21.71 5.83
CA ARG A 70 -9.48 21.70 5.09
C ARG A 70 -10.64 21.12 5.90
N ASP A 71 -10.43 19.95 6.53
CA ASP A 71 -11.48 19.16 7.14
C ASP A 71 -11.42 19.16 8.68
N GLY A 72 -10.34 19.67 9.26
CA GLY A 72 -10.11 19.62 10.72
C GLY A 72 -9.71 18.23 11.23
N GLU A 73 -9.56 17.25 10.34
CA GLU A 73 -9.20 15.87 10.69
C GLU A 73 -7.72 15.78 11.02
N LYS A 74 -7.40 15.12 12.13
CA LYS A 74 -6.04 14.94 12.63
C LYS A 74 -5.58 13.53 12.35
N ILE A 75 -4.72 13.37 11.36
CA ILE A 75 -4.08 12.10 11.03
C ILE A 75 -2.66 12.15 11.59
N ASP A 76 -2.26 11.10 12.31
CA ASP A 76 -0.91 11.00 12.87
C ASP A 76 0.11 10.77 11.74
N ASN A 77 1.27 11.42 11.84
CA ASN A 77 2.45 11.00 11.12
C ASN A 77 3.13 9.82 11.84
N MET A 78 4.20 9.28 11.27
CA MET A 78 4.88 8.11 11.84
C MET A 78 5.35 8.32 13.27
N GLU A 79 5.99 9.46 13.57
CA GLU A 79 6.48 9.79 14.91
C GLU A 79 5.33 9.88 15.90
N GLN A 80 4.27 10.62 15.55
CA GLN A 80 3.08 10.77 16.39
C GLN A 80 2.40 9.43 16.68
N ALA A 81 2.28 8.57 15.66
CA ALA A 81 1.66 7.26 15.81
C ALA A 81 2.49 6.34 16.72
N LEU A 82 3.81 6.32 16.58
CA LEU A 82 4.70 5.53 17.44
C LEU A 82 4.72 6.06 18.88
N GLU A 83 4.76 7.38 19.07
CA GLU A 83 4.65 7.99 20.40
C GLU A 83 3.30 7.67 21.05
N ARG A 84 2.22 7.69 20.28
CA ARG A 84 0.87 7.31 20.76
C ARG A 84 0.82 5.84 21.16
N ALA A 85 1.40 4.94 20.39
CA ALA A 85 1.49 3.52 20.71
C ALA A 85 2.23 3.30 22.04
N VAL A 86 3.36 3.99 22.25
CA VAL A 86 4.10 3.96 23.53
C VAL A 86 3.25 4.51 24.68
N ALA A 87 2.59 5.66 24.48
CA ALA A 87 1.74 6.28 25.50
C ALA A 87 0.52 5.40 25.86
N ASN A 88 -0.02 4.66 24.90
CA ASN A 88 -1.09 3.69 25.11
C ASN A 88 -0.64 2.41 25.81
N GLY A 89 0.65 2.21 26.02
CA GLY A 89 1.19 1.01 26.65
C GLY A 89 1.14 -0.24 25.77
N VAL A 90 1.15 -0.05 24.46
CA VAL A 90 1.23 -1.16 23.49
C VAL A 90 2.49 -1.99 23.77
N LYS A 91 2.34 -3.31 23.83
CA LYS A 91 3.43 -4.26 24.03
C LYS A 91 3.87 -4.89 22.73
N ASN A 92 2.90 -5.26 21.88
CA ASN A 92 3.15 -5.94 20.62
C ASN A 92 2.71 -5.02 19.49
N LEU A 93 3.68 -4.56 18.69
CA LEU A 93 3.47 -3.71 17.54
C LEU A 93 3.75 -4.48 16.25
N VAL A 94 2.78 -4.50 15.36
CA VAL A 94 2.96 -4.92 13.96
C VAL A 94 2.81 -3.69 13.09
N VAL A 95 3.79 -3.43 12.24
CA VAL A 95 3.72 -2.33 11.24
C VAL A 95 3.41 -2.93 9.89
N GLN A 96 2.28 -2.53 9.33
CA GLN A 96 1.82 -2.95 8.00
C GLN A 96 1.91 -1.79 7.02
N PRO A 97 2.93 -1.75 6.15
CA PRO A 97 2.97 -0.76 5.09
C PRO A 97 1.92 -1.05 4.01
N THR A 98 1.35 0.00 3.43
CA THR A 98 0.58 -0.09 2.19
C THR A 98 1.43 0.25 0.95
N HIS A 99 2.72 0.39 1.14
CA HIS A 99 3.69 0.64 0.06
C HIS A 99 3.68 -0.51 -0.94
N LEU A 100 3.89 -0.16 -2.21
CA LEU A 100 3.92 -1.15 -3.29
C LEU A 100 5.16 -2.04 -3.21
N MET A 101 6.31 -1.47 -2.86
CA MET A 101 7.62 -2.12 -2.93
C MET A 101 8.58 -1.62 -1.86
N HIS A 102 9.74 -2.26 -1.74
CA HIS A 102 10.88 -1.82 -0.92
C HIS A 102 11.56 -0.58 -1.54
N GLY A 103 10.84 0.54 -1.58
CA GLY A 103 11.35 1.83 -2.07
C GLY A 103 11.87 2.72 -0.95
N ALA A 104 12.27 3.95 -1.30
CA ALA A 104 12.83 4.91 -0.34
C ALA A 104 11.91 5.18 0.87
N GLU A 105 10.60 5.29 0.64
CA GLU A 105 9.65 5.53 1.71
C GLU A 105 9.50 4.33 2.66
N TYR A 106 9.62 3.10 2.14
CA TYR A 106 9.65 1.90 2.98
C TYR A 106 10.92 1.87 3.84
N ASP A 107 12.07 2.23 3.28
CA ASP A 107 13.34 2.29 4.01
C ASP A 107 13.28 3.34 5.13
N GLU A 108 12.76 4.53 4.85
CA GLU A 108 12.56 5.59 5.85
C GLU A 108 11.60 5.16 6.98
N MET A 109 10.51 4.46 6.62
CA MET A 109 9.58 3.88 7.60
C MET A 109 10.30 2.88 8.51
N MET A 110 11.09 1.98 7.93
CA MET A 110 11.85 0.99 8.70
C MET A 110 12.83 1.64 9.68
N GLU A 111 13.58 2.64 9.25
CA GLU A 111 14.51 3.39 10.11
C GLU A 111 13.77 4.05 11.28
N MET A 112 12.61 4.65 11.02
CA MET A 112 11.79 5.26 12.07
C MET A 112 11.32 4.22 13.07
N VAL A 113 10.76 3.09 12.62
CA VAL A 113 10.28 2.01 13.49
C VAL A 113 11.43 1.43 14.32
N ASP A 114 12.60 1.23 13.73
CA ASP A 114 13.77 0.71 14.42
C ASP A 114 14.23 1.61 15.58
N SER A 115 14.05 2.92 15.46
CA SER A 115 14.36 3.87 16.54
C SER A 115 13.46 3.75 17.77
N TYR A 116 12.29 3.10 17.63
CA TYR A 116 11.33 2.85 18.71
C TYR A 116 11.29 1.39 19.19
N ARG A 117 12.05 0.50 18.58
CA ARG A 117 11.95 -0.95 18.80
C ARG A 117 12.12 -1.36 20.26
N ASP A 118 12.95 -0.65 21.02
CA ASP A 118 13.19 -0.88 22.45
C ASP A 118 12.04 -0.43 23.38
N LYS A 119 11.03 0.23 22.86
CA LYS A 119 9.84 0.70 23.59
C LYS A 119 8.75 -0.36 23.69
N PHE A 120 8.87 -1.44 22.93
CA PHE A 120 7.86 -2.50 22.84
C PHE A 120 8.45 -3.86 23.25
N GLU A 121 7.60 -4.80 23.68
CA GLU A 121 8.02 -6.17 23.96
C GLU A 121 8.32 -6.93 22.64
N SER A 122 7.55 -6.64 21.59
CA SER A 122 7.79 -7.17 20.25
C SER A 122 7.43 -6.15 19.17
N VAL A 123 8.23 -6.13 18.10
CA VAL A 123 7.97 -5.34 16.90
C VAL A 123 8.20 -6.20 15.67
N ALA A 124 7.19 -6.31 14.83
CA ALA A 124 7.29 -6.93 13.51
C ALA A 124 6.92 -5.92 12.43
N ILE A 125 7.65 -5.94 11.32
CA ILE A 125 7.36 -5.11 10.14
C ILE A 125 7.01 -6.07 9.01
N ALA A 126 5.83 -5.89 8.43
CA ALA A 126 5.38 -6.68 7.30
C ALA A 126 6.05 -6.23 5.99
N GLU A 127 6.11 -7.15 5.03
CA GLU A 127 6.55 -6.84 3.68
C GLU A 127 5.60 -5.86 2.99
N PRO A 128 6.07 -5.06 2.03
CA PRO A 128 5.21 -4.30 1.14
C PRO A 128 4.43 -5.23 0.21
N LEU A 129 3.46 -4.70 -0.53
CA LEU A 129 2.52 -5.49 -1.34
C LEU A 129 3.21 -6.49 -2.27
N LEU A 130 4.28 -6.08 -2.94
CA LEU A 130 5.01 -6.94 -3.89
C LEU A 130 6.10 -7.81 -3.26
N GLY A 131 6.25 -7.76 -1.92
CA GLY A 131 7.24 -8.53 -1.18
C GLY A 131 8.68 -8.19 -1.57
N GLU A 132 9.59 -9.14 -1.43
CA GLU A 132 11.01 -8.96 -1.76
C GLU A 132 11.22 -8.53 -3.22
N VAL A 133 12.17 -7.62 -3.43
CA VAL A 133 12.52 -7.11 -4.76
C VAL A 133 13.22 -8.16 -5.62
N GLY A 134 14.07 -9.01 -5.02
CA GLY A 134 14.88 -9.95 -5.77
C GLY A 134 16.06 -9.29 -6.51
N SER A 135 16.80 -10.08 -7.29
CA SER A 135 18.07 -9.66 -7.90
C SER A 135 17.93 -9.02 -9.29
N ASP A 136 16.89 -9.37 -10.04
CA ASP A 136 16.68 -8.92 -11.40
C ASP A 136 15.21 -9.05 -11.86
N ALA A 137 14.92 -8.59 -13.06
CA ALA A 137 13.57 -8.55 -13.63
C ALA A 137 12.88 -9.91 -13.79
N THR A 138 13.62 -11.02 -13.70
CA THR A 138 13.06 -12.37 -13.86
C THR A 138 12.65 -13.01 -12.53
N VAL A 139 13.04 -12.41 -11.41
CA VAL A 139 12.71 -12.91 -10.07
C VAL A 139 11.27 -12.58 -9.73
N ILE A 140 10.48 -13.61 -9.50
CA ILE A 140 9.08 -13.54 -9.09
C ILE A 140 8.90 -14.26 -7.75
N ASN A 141 7.90 -13.90 -6.99
CA ASN A 141 7.58 -14.49 -5.70
C ASN A 141 6.08 -14.69 -5.52
N ALA A 142 5.68 -15.30 -4.42
CA ALA A 142 4.28 -15.60 -4.12
C ALA A 142 3.43 -14.33 -3.96
N ASP A 143 4.01 -13.24 -3.43
CA ASP A 143 3.30 -11.97 -3.23
C ASP A 143 2.95 -11.33 -4.57
N LYS A 144 3.93 -11.25 -5.50
CA LYS A 144 3.70 -10.77 -6.86
C LYS A 144 2.68 -11.62 -7.62
N GLU A 145 2.72 -12.94 -7.43
CA GLU A 145 1.74 -13.85 -8.05
C GLU A 145 0.33 -13.60 -7.52
N ALA A 146 0.19 -13.46 -6.21
CA ALA A 146 -1.09 -13.21 -5.56
C ALA A 146 -1.67 -11.85 -6.00
N ASP A 147 -0.83 -10.80 -6.01
CA ASP A 147 -1.23 -9.47 -6.45
C ASP A 147 -1.63 -9.46 -7.92
N ALA A 148 -0.81 -10.03 -8.81
CA ALA A 148 -1.11 -10.12 -10.24
C ALA A 148 -2.46 -10.78 -10.53
N LYS A 149 -2.78 -11.86 -9.81
CA LYS A 149 -4.06 -12.55 -9.93
C LYS A 149 -5.21 -11.69 -9.42
N ALA A 150 -5.06 -11.07 -8.25
CA ALA A 150 -6.11 -10.29 -7.61
C ALA A 150 -6.46 -9.04 -8.42
N ILE A 151 -5.46 -8.23 -8.80
CA ILE A 151 -5.70 -6.99 -9.56
C ILE A 151 -6.27 -7.28 -10.95
N THR A 152 -5.78 -8.35 -11.62
CA THR A 152 -6.30 -8.73 -12.94
C THR A 152 -7.75 -9.20 -12.85
N ALA A 153 -8.08 -10.03 -11.86
CA ALA A 153 -9.46 -10.50 -11.68
C ALA A 153 -10.43 -9.34 -11.42
N GLU A 154 -10.06 -8.38 -10.59
CA GLU A 154 -10.90 -7.22 -10.29
C GLU A 154 -11.01 -6.27 -11.50
N ALA A 155 -9.94 -6.07 -12.26
CA ALA A 155 -9.96 -5.26 -13.48
C ALA A 155 -10.90 -5.86 -14.54
N VAL A 156 -10.84 -7.18 -14.76
CA VAL A 156 -11.71 -7.91 -15.67
C VAL A 156 -13.18 -7.76 -15.27
N LYS A 157 -13.47 -7.97 -13.99
CA LYS A 157 -14.82 -7.82 -13.42
C LYS A 157 -15.34 -6.38 -13.56
N THR A 158 -14.51 -5.39 -13.23
CA THR A 158 -14.87 -3.96 -13.33
C THR A 158 -15.14 -3.55 -14.77
N ALA A 159 -14.40 -4.11 -15.72
CA ALA A 159 -14.62 -3.88 -17.16
C ALA A 159 -15.84 -4.62 -17.72
N GLY A 160 -16.48 -5.51 -16.93
CA GLY A 160 -17.70 -6.22 -17.31
C GLY A 160 -17.46 -7.47 -18.16
N PHE A 161 -16.25 -8.04 -18.13
CA PHE A 161 -15.94 -9.29 -18.82
C PHE A 161 -16.07 -10.49 -17.89
N ASP A 162 -16.48 -11.64 -18.45
CA ASP A 162 -16.57 -12.90 -17.71
C ASP A 162 -15.18 -13.53 -17.44
N SER A 163 -14.19 -13.20 -18.27
CA SER A 163 -12.82 -13.71 -18.13
C SER A 163 -11.81 -12.81 -18.84
N LEU A 164 -10.53 -12.99 -18.52
CA LEU A 164 -9.42 -12.31 -19.19
C LEU A 164 -9.34 -12.71 -20.68
N ASP A 165 -9.64 -13.98 -20.99
CA ASP A 165 -9.66 -14.46 -22.38
C ASP A 165 -10.80 -13.81 -23.17
N ALA A 166 -11.98 -13.64 -22.59
CA ALA A 166 -13.09 -12.95 -23.22
C ALA A 166 -12.76 -11.48 -23.52
N ALA A 167 -12.04 -10.81 -22.62
CA ALA A 167 -11.55 -9.45 -22.85
C ALA A 167 -10.53 -9.41 -23.99
N ALA A 168 -9.63 -10.40 -24.07
CA ALA A 168 -8.64 -10.50 -25.16
C ALA A 168 -9.30 -10.74 -26.51
N GLU A 169 -10.34 -11.60 -26.58
CA GLU A 169 -11.13 -11.86 -27.80
C GLU A 169 -11.87 -10.60 -28.28
N ASP A 170 -12.30 -9.74 -27.36
CA ASP A 170 -12.91 -8.44 -27.65
C ASP A 170 -11.87 -7.37 -28.11
N GLY A 171 -10.58 -7.68 -27.99
CA GLY A 171 -9.49 -6.75 -28.30
C GLY A 171 -9.15 -5.81 -27.13
N THR A 172 -9.61 -6.09 -25.91
CA THR A 172 -9.36 -5.29 -24.73
C THR A 172 -8.08 -5.73 -24.04
N ALA A 173 -7.23 -4.75 -23.70
CA ALA A 173 -6.04 -4.93 -22.86
C ALA A 173 -6.16 -4.14 -21.56
N PHE A 174 -5.52 -4.64 -20.51
CA PHE A 174 -5.43 -3.97 -19.21
C PHE A 174 -4.02 -3.46 -19.00
N VAL A 175 -3.89 -2.21 -18.58
CA VAL A 175 -2.61 -1.60 -18.23
C VAL A 175 -2.69 -1.14 -16.77
N PHE A 176 -1.87 -1.75 -15.92
CA PHE A 176 -1.72 -1.32 -14.54
C PHE A 176 -0.61 -0.27 -14.46
N MET A 177 -0.99 0.94 -14.08
CA MET A 177 -0.14 2.11 -14.10
C MET A 177 0.45 2.36 -12.71
N GLY A 178 1.77 2.22 -12.57
CA GLY A 178 2.52 2.65 -11.40
C GLY A 178 3.09 4.05 -11.59
N HIS A 179 3.52 4.67 -10.48
CA HIS A 179 4.16 5.98 -10.51
C HIS A 179 5.52 5.95 -11.21
N GLY A 180 6.28 4.88 -10.98
CA GLY A 180 7.69 4.81 -11.33
C GLY A 180 8.58 5.33 -10.19
N THR A 181 9.85 5.00 -10.21
CA THR A 181 10.83 5.46 -9.21
C THR A 181 12.25 5.31 -9.73
N SER A 182 13.13 6.23 -9.39
CA SER A 182 14.58 6.10 -9.62
C SER A 182 15.28 5.21 -8.59
N HIS A 183 14.60 4.80 -7.53
CA HIS A 183 15.13 3.87 -6.51
C HIS A 183 15.47 2.50 -7.13
N THR A 184 16.42 1.78 -6.54
CA THR A 184 16.82 0.43 -7.02
C THR A 184 15.67 -0.56 -7.06
N ALA A 185 14.64 -0.38 -6.22
CA ALA A 185 13.42 -1.19 -6.22
C ALA A 185 12.55 -1.02 -7.47
N LYS A 186 12.88 -0.12 -8.39
CA LYS A 186 12.16 0.07 -9.67
C LYS A 186 12.00 -1.22 -10.47
N VAL A 187 12.92 -2.17 -10.31
CA VAL A 187 12.85 -3.49 -10.95
C VAL A 187 11.57 -4.26 -10.58
N SER A 188 10.90 -3.92 -9.48
CA SER A 188 9.62 -4.52 -9.09
C SER A 188 8.54 -4.34 -10.16
N TYR A 189 8.53 -3.25 -10.91
CA TYR A 189 7.62 -3.05 -12.03
C TYR A 189 7.87 -4.06 -13.16
N THR A 190 9.14 -4.25 -13.54
CA THR A 190 9.51 -5.23 -14.55
C THR A 190 9.27 -6.66 -14.07
N GLN A 191 9.51 -6.94 -12.80
CA GLN A 191 9.18 -8.24 -12.18
C GLN A 191 7.67 -8.53 -12.23
N MET A 192 6.81 -7.52 -12.02
CA MET A 192 5.36 -7.69 -12.16
C MET A 192 4.98 -8.01 -13.61
N GLN A 193 5.61 -7.38 -14.61
CA GLN A 193 5.38 -7.78 -16.01
C GLN A 193 5.83 -9.21 -16.26
N SER A 194 6.97 -9.63 -15.72
CA SER A 194 7.44 -11.01 -15.80
C SER A 194 6.46 -11.98 -15.15
N GLN A 195 5.85 -11.59 -14.02
CA GLN A 195 4.82 -12.36 -13.35
C GLN A 195 3.54 -12.48 -14.20
N MET A 196 3.07 -11.39 -14.83
CA MET A 196 1.92 -11.45 -15.75
C MET A 196 2.19 -12.40 -16.91
N ASN A 197 3.40 -12.33 -17.48
CA ASN A 197 3.82 -13.22 -18.56
C ASN A 197 3.87 -14.70 -18.11
N ALA A 198 4.38 -14.97 -16.92
CA ALA A 198 4.46 -16.33 -16.34
C ALA A 198 3.05 -16.93 -16.10
N LEU A 199 2.06 -16.09 -15.78
CA LEU A 199 0.66 -16.51 -15.65
C LEU A 199 -0.04 -16.67 -17.01
N GLY A 200 0.61 -16.35 -18.12
CA GLY A 200 0.03 -16.41 -19.45
C GLY A 200 -0.93 -15.28 -19.79
N TYR A 201 -0.90 -14.18 -19.05
CA TYR A 201 -1.76 -13.01 -19.24
C TYR A 201 -1.25 -12.15 -20.42
N LYS A 202 -1.70 -12.49 -21.64
CA LYS A 202 -1.20 -11.91 -22.88
C LYS A 202 -1.65 -10.47 -23.15
N ASN A 203 -2.73 -10.04 -22.51
CA ASN A 203 -3.34 -8.72 -22.68
C ASN A 203 -3.28 -7.90 -21.39
N VAL A 204 -2.31 -8.18 -20.52
CA VAL A 204 -2.08 -7.44 -19.27
C VAL A 204 -0.66 -6.86 -19.27
N PHE A 205 -0.56 -5.56 -19.02
CA PHE A 205 0.69 -4.82 -19.10
C PHE A 205 0.91 -3.97 -17.85
N ILE A 206 2.18 -3.78 -17.50
CA ILE A 206 2.60 -2.86 -16.44
C ILE A 206 3.18 -1.61 -17.10
N GLY A 207 2.70 -0.43 -16.70
CA GLY A 207 3.21 0.85 -17.16
C GLY A 207 3.65 1.73 -16.00
N THR A 208 4.53 2.70 -16.26
CA THR A 208 4.96 3.71 -15.29
C THR A 208 4.83 5.13 -15.85
N VAL A 209 4.42 6.06 -14.99
CA VAL A 209 4.20 7.47 -15.36
C VAL A 209 5.52 8.21 -15.53
N GLU A 210 6.49 7.99 -14.65
CA GLU A 210 7.77 8.70 -14.67
C GLU A 210 8.85 8.08 -15.55
N GLY A 211 8.54 7.03 -16.32
CA GLY A 211 9.50 6.37 -17.21
C GLY A 211 10.62 5.61 -16.50
N GLU A 212 10.42 5.25 -15.24
CA GLU A 212 11.37 4.46 -14.45
C GLU A 212 10.68 3.20 -13.87
N PRO A 213 11.07 2.01 -14.26
CA PRO A 213 12.14 1.71 -15.23
C PRO A 213 11.73 2.00 -16.69
N GLU A 214 12.73 2.28 -17.55
CA GLU A 214 12.51 2.72 -18.94
C GLU A 214 11.66 1.73 -19.77
N GLU A 215 11.81 0.43 -19.54
CA GLU A 215 11.06 -0.61 -20.23
C GLU A 215 9.56 -0.63 -19.92
N THR A 216 9.12 0.04 -18.86
CA THR A 216 7.71 0.19 -18.49
C THR A 216 7.17 1.58 -18.77
N ALA A 217 7.99 2.49 -19.32
CA ALA A 217 7.58 3.85 -19.63
C ALA A 217 6.45 3.90 -20.66
N CYS A 218 5.47 4.75 -20.42
CA CYS A 218 4.30 4.93 -21.27
C CYS A 218 4.52 5.97 -22.39
N GLU A 219 5.74 6.40 -22.64
CA GLU A 219 6.07 7.42 -23.64
C GLU A 219 6.21 6.89 -25.06
N ASN A 220 5.85 5.64 -25.34
CA ASN A 220 6.02 5.05 -26.68
C ASN A 220 4.69 4.64 -27.30
#